data_45aced561aeeeec378ff25d51f1aefc0
#
_entry.id   45aced561aeeeec378ff25d51f1aefc0
#
_cell.length_a   1.000
_cell.length_b   1.000
_cell.length_c   1.000
_cell.angle_alpha   90.00
_cell.angle_beta   90.00
_cell.angle_gamma   90.00
#
_symmetry.space_group_name_H-M   'P 1'
#
loop_
_entity.id
_entity.type
_entity.pdbx_description
1 polymer ?
#
loop_
_entity_poly.entity_id
_entity_poly.type
_entity_poly.pdbx_seq_one_letter_code
_entity_poly.pdbx_strand_id
1 'polypeptide(L)'
;MIKEMLKASFVGLVLSQIVVLALISSLVSNFQPLPTVQQLDAAENVSESLPISLQKTSKKSRESSVALLTLNMVSGEVSFASGTYIEYRGDLFILTAAHAVQQIGAVMMAVTPDEQYSCGGIVYYSKQSDIAIIEAPHIPERKPVNISKSIPSYNKWKRSLQALDRVVYTGYPNATGPMTVHGHIMGFLEGVLYVNMYAWSGASGSGVFDEHGNIIGIVSALEVGDFGAVQIPLHSSIIVRPTYLVDWEQAFKEYYEKEEE
;
A
#
# COMPACT_ATOMS: atom_id res chain seq x y z
N MET A 1 -21.24 25.04 -37.94
CA MET A 1 -21.85 24.16 -36.95
C MET A 1 -20.82 23.14 -36.38
N ILE A 2 -20.22 22.27 -37.17
CA ILE A 2 -19.24 21.25 -36.70
C ILE A 2 -18.02 21.88 -35.99
N LYS A 3 -17.43 22.97 -36.51
CA LYS A 3 -16.30 23.66 -35.87
C LYS A 3 -16.63 24.25 -34.50
N GLU A 4 -17.82 24.72 -34.29
CA GLU A 4 -18.26 25.27 -32.98
C GLU A 4 -18.55 24.15 -31.99
N MET A 5 -19.09 23.02 -32.45
CA MET A 5 -19.25 21.83 -31.60
C MET A 5 -17.88 21.24 -31.16
N LEU A 6 -16.90 21.17 -32.07
CA LEU A 6 -15.56 20.72 -31.75
C LEU A 6 -14.84 21.63 -30.74
N LYS A 7 -15.02 22.96 -30.87
CA LYS A 7 -14.48 23.91 -29.88
C LYS A 7 -15.15 23.74 -28.50
N ALA A 8 -16.48 23.59 -28.47
CA ALA A 8 -17.20 23.39 -27.21
C ALA A 8 -16.78 22.08 -26.52
N SER A 9 -16.60 20.98 -27.29
CA SER A 9 -16.09 19.71 -26.73
C SER A 9 -14.66 19.84 -26.24
N PHE A 10 -13.78 20.54 -26.95
CA PHE A 10 -12.39 20.74 -26.53
C PHE A 10 -12.32 21.60 -25.25
N VAL A 11 -13.08 22.68 -25.16
CA VAL A 11 -13.17 23.53 -23.97
C VAL A 11 -13.73 22.74 -22.78
N GLY A 12 -14.76 21.90 -23.00
CA GLY A 12 -15.30 21.03 -21.96
C GLY A 12 -14.27 20.03 -21.44
N LEU A 13 -13.47 19.44 -22.33
CA LEU A 13 -12.41 18.50 -21.96
C LEU A 13 -11.32 19.19 -21.11
N VAL A 14 -10.87 20.36 -21.53
CA VAL A 14 -9.84 21.14 -20.80
C VAL A 14 -10.37 21.58 -19.43
N LEU A 15 -11.61 22.05 -19.34
CA LEU A 15 -12.23 22.42 -18.08
C LEU A 15 -12.37 21.22 -17.13
N SER A 16 -12.76 20.06 -17.66
CA SER A 16 -12.83 18.84 -16.84
C SER A 16 -11.46 18.43 -16.26
N GLN A 17 -10.40 18.52 -17.06
CA GLN A 17 -9.04 18.25 -16.59
C GLN A 17 -8.58 19.25 -15.52
N ILE A 18 -8.88 20.53 -15.66
CA ILE A 18 -8.55 21.55 -14.67
C ILE A 18 -9.30 21.29 -13.36
N VAL A 19 -10.58 20.90 -13.42
CA VAL A 19 -11.37 20.57 -12.25
C VAL A 19 -10.81 19.32 -11.54
N VAL A 20 -10.44 18.30 -12.30
CA VAL A 20 -9.82 17.08 -11.76
C VAL A 20 -8.48 17.40 -11.09
N LEU A 21 -7.62 18.19 -11.74
CA LEU A 21 -6.35 18.63 -11.14
C LEU A 21 -6.55 19.47 -9.89
N ALA A 22 -7.54 20.35 -9.86
CA ALA A 22 -7.88 21.16 -8.70
C ALA A 22 -8.40 20.30 -7.54
N LEU A 23 -9.24 19.29 -7.83
CA LEU A 23 -9.71 18.32 -6.84
C LEU A 23 -8.57 17.49 -6.27
N ILE A 24 -7.67 16.98 -7.14
CA ILE A 24 -6.47 16.24 -6.70
C ILE A 24 -5.59 17.14 -5.84
N SER A 25 -5.32 18.38 -6.25
CA SER A 25 -4.54 19.33 -5.47
C SER A 25 -5.18 19.66 -4.12
N SER A 26 -6.51 19.80 -4.06
CA SER A 26 -7.26 20.00 -2.82
C SER A 26 -7.21 18.80 -1.89
N LEU A 27 -7.27 17.59 -2.45
CA LEU A 27 -7.12 16.34 -1.68
C LEU A 27 -5.71 16.21 -1.11
N VAL A 28 -4.69 16.50 -1.94
CA VAL A 28 -3.28 16.41 -1.52
C VAL A 28 -2.91 17.50 -0.53
N SER A 29 -3.47 18.70 -0.61
CA SER A 29 -3.20 19.78 0.34
C SER A 29 -3.68 19.48 1.77
N ASN A 30 -4.57 18.50 1.93
CA ASN A 30 -5.00 18.04 3.25
C ASN A 30 -4.09 16.95 3.84
N PHE A 31 -3.14 16.41 3.07
CA PHE A 31 -2.14 15.51 3.63
C PHE A 31 -1.17 16.32 4.50
N GLN A 32 -1.04 15.89 5.74
CA GLN A 32 0.05 16.40 6.57
C GLN A 32 1.39 15.95 5.99
N PRO A 33 2.41 16.83 5.98
CA PRO A 33 3.73 16.46 5.49
C PRO A 33 4.19 15.16 6.16
N LEU A 34 4.58 14.19 5.32
CA LEU A 34 5.22 12.99 5.84
C LEU A 34 6.51 13.42 6.55
N PRO A 35 6.77 12.96 7.76
CA PRO A 35 7.99 13.31 8.44
C PRO A 35 9.19 12.86 7.59
N THR A 36 10.15 13.73 7.42
CA THR A 36 11.43 13.38 6.79
C THR A 36 12.11 12.27 7.58
N VAL A 37 13.08 11.59 6.98
CA VAL A 37 13.89 10.59 7.69
C VAL A 37 14.50 11.18 8.96
N GLN A 38 14.96 12.45 8.90
CA GLN A 38 15.44 13.17 10.08
C GLN A 38 14.35 13.42 11.12
N GLN A 39 13.14 13.73 10.70
CA GLN A 39 12.00 13.85 11.61
C GLN A 39 11.54 12.52 12.16
N LEU A 40 11.70 11.43 11.38
CA LEU A 40 11.48 10.06 11.84
C LEU A 40 12.56 9.62 12.83
N ASP A 41 13.80 10.04 12.60
CA ASP A 41 14.91 9.81 13.54
C ASP A 41 14.79 10.70 14.79
N ALA A 42 14.32 11.93 14.64
CA ALA A 42 14.02 12.83 15.76
C ALA A 42 12.72 12.46 16.50
N ALA A 43 11.79 11.74 15.86
CA ALA A 43 10.71 11.04 16.52
C ALA A 43 11.23 9.73 17.20
N GLU A 44 12.43 9.80 17.78
CA GLU A 44 12.98 8.81 18.72
C GLU A 44 12.04 8.51 19.90
N ASN A 45 11.01 9.27 20.04
CA ASN A 45 9.85 9.02 20.91
C ASN A 45 8.89 7.91 20.44
N VAL A 46 9.27 7.07 19.48
CA VAL A 46 8.74 5.70 19.45
C VAL A 46 9.19 5.09 20.76
N SER A 47 8.30 5.10 21.69
CA SER A 47 8.44 4.68 23.06
C SER A 47 9.70 3.81 23.31
N GLU A 48 10.66 4.33 24.06
CA GLU A 48 11.86 3.61 24.51
C GLU A 48 11.50 2.27 25.20
N SER A 49 10.24 2.08 25.55
CA SER A 49 9.69 0.85 26.11
C SER A 49 9.51 -0.28 25.07
N LEU A 50 9.56 0.00 23.76
CA LEU A 50 9.47 -1.04 22.74
C LEU A 50 10.80 -1.78 22.59
N PRO A 51 10.79 -3.09 22.32
CA PRO A 51 12.00 -3.82 21.96
C PRO A 51 12.72 -3.17 20.77
N ILE A 52 14.04 -3.16 20.79
CA ILE A 52 14.88 -2.54 19.74
C ILE A 52 14.56 -3.10 18.34
N SER A 53 14.25 -4.40 18.26
CA SER A 53 13.81 -5.04 17.01
C SER A 53 12.56 -4.36 16.44
N LEU A 54 11.55 -4.13 17.30
CA LEU A 54 10.30 -3.50 16.88
C LEU A 54 10.48 -2.02 16.52
N GLN A 55 11.36 -1.30 17.24
CA GLN A 55 11.72 0.09 16.86
C GLN A 55 12.33 0.15 15.46
N LYS A 56 13.29 -0.73 15.15
CA LYS A 56 13.93 -0.82 13.83
C LYS A 56 12.92 -1.19 12.73
N THR A 57 12.04 -2.14 13.03
CA THR A 57 10.99 -2.57 12.08
C THR A 57 9.97 -1.46 11.86
N SER A 58 9.55 -0.75 12.91
CA SER A 58 8.66 0.41 12.77
C SER A 58 9.27 1.49 11.90
N LYS A 59 10.55 1.79 12.09
CA LYS A 59 11.29 2.73 11.24
C LYS A 59 11.30 2.25 9.78
N LYS A 60 11.66 0.99 9.53
CA LYS A 60 11.65 0.39 8.19
C LYS A 60 10.28 0.47 7.52
N SER A 61 9.21 0.13 8.25
CA SER A 61 7.84 0.22 7.77
C SER A 61 7.46 1.66 7.37
N ARG A 62 7.83 2.66 8.19
CA ARG A 62 7.56 4.08 7.92
C ARG A 62 8.33 4.59 6.71
N GLU A 63 9.62 4.28 6.62
CA GLU A 63 10.49 4.69 5.51
C GLU A 63 10.07 4.09 4.16
N SER A 64 9.38 2.95 4.16
CA SER A 64 8.92 2.27 2.94
C SER A 64 7.44 2.47 2.64
N SER A 65 6.66 3.08 3.52
CA SER A 65 5.23 3.27 3.29
C SER A 65 4.96 4.39 2.27
N VAL A 66 3.98 4.16 1.39
CA VAL A 66 3.51 5.17 0.42
C VAL A 66 1.99 5.23 0.45
N ALA A 67 1.43 6.43 0.25
CA ALA A 67 0.02 6.58 -0.06
C ALA A 67 -0.19 6.34 -1.55
N LEU A 68 -1.24 5.62 -1.91
CA LEU A 68 -1.63 5.34 -3.28
C LEU A 68 -2.95 6.04 -3.59
N LEU A 69 -2.94 6.84 -4.65
CA LEU A 69 -4.12 7.44 -5.24
C LEU A 69 -4.39 6.77 -6.59
N THR A 70 -5.58 6.24 -6.77
CA THR A 70 -6.02 5.67 -8.03
C THR A 70 -7.20 6.48 -8.56
N LEU A 71 -7.06 7.01 -9.77
CA LEU A 71 -8.10 7.77 -10.47
C LEU A 71 -8.60 6.97 -11.67
N ASN A 72 -9.86 6.62 -11.67
CA ASN A 72 -10.51 6.04 -12.85
C ASN A 72 -10.89 7.15 -13.83
N MET A 73 -10.21 7.19 -14.97
CA MET A 73 -10.41 8.22 -15.99
C MET A 73 -11.78 8.14 -16.70
N VAL A 74 -12.48 7.02 -16.58
CA VAL A 74 -13.80 6.81 -17.19
C VAL A 74 -14.93 7.22 -16.27
N SER A 75 -14.90 6.75 -15.01
CA SER A 75 -15.94 7.07 -14.01
C SER A 75 -15.66 8.36 -13.23
N GLY A 76 -14.41 8.85 -13.22
CA GLY A 76 -13.96 9.95 -12.37
C GLY A 76 -13.84 9.55 -10.90
N GLU A 77 -13.95 8.26 -10.59
CA GLU A 77 -13.86 7.75 -9.23
C GLU A 77 -12.41 7.80 -8.73
N VAL A 78 -12.24 8.29 -7.52
CA VAL A 78 -10.95 8.38 -6.84
C VAL A 78 -10.95 7.43 -5.65
N SER A 79 -9.93 6.58 -5.56
CA SER A 79 -9.73 5.70 -4.42
C SER A 79 -8.37 5.93 -3.77
N PHE A 80 -8.34 5.74 -2.45
CA PHE A 80 -7.14 5.82 -1.63
C PHE A 80 -6.78 4.46 -1.06
N ALA A 81 -5.50 4.17 -1.07
CA ALA A 81 -4.93 2.97 -0.48
C ALA A 81 -3.53 3.27 0.07
N SER A 82 -2.92 2.26 0.60
CA SER A 82 -1.52 2.27 1.01
C SER A 82 -0.72 1.29 0.18
N GLY A 83 0.59 1.48 0.16
CA GLY A 83 1.51 0.56 -0.45
C GLY A 83 2.83 0.50 0.33
N THR A 84 3.64 -0.47 -0.04
CA THR A 84 5.01 -0.60 0.46
C THR A 84 5.97 -0.48 -0.71
N TYR A 85 6.87 0.49 -0.63
CA TYR A 85 7.92 0.70 -1.61
C TYR A 85 8.95 -0.40 -1.49
N ILE A 86 9.16 -1.14 -2.57
CA ILE A 86 10.01 -2.32 -2.62
C ILE A 86 11.01 -2.24 -3.76
N GLU A 87 12.10 -2.98 -3.63
CA GLU A 87 13.14 -3.13 -4.65
C GLU A 87 13.32 -4.61 -4.98
N TYR A 88 13.41 -4.91 -6.27
CA TYR A 88 13.81 -6.22 -6.78
C TYR A 88 14.79 -6.05 -7.94
N ARG A 89 15.99 -6.65 -7.82
CA ARG A 89 17.08 -6.58 -8.81
C ARG A 89 17.53 -5.16 -9.20
N GLY A 90 17.26 -4.16 -8.39
CA GLY A 90 17.57 -2.76 -8.64
C GLY A 90 16.41 -1.93 -9.15
N ASP A 91 15.32 -2.56 -9.59
CA ASP A 91 14.12 -1.89 -10.03
C ASP A 91 13.16 -1.65 -8.87
N LEU A 92 12.34 -0.63 -9.00
CA LEU A 92 11.51 -0.07 -7.94
C LEU A 92 10.04 -0.35 -8.20
N PHE A 93 9.35 -0.82 -7.18
CA PHE A 93 7.94 -1.20 -7.27
C PHE A 93 7.18 -0.78 -6.01
N ILE A 94 5.86 -0.84 -6.09
CA ILE A 94 4.97 -0.73 -4.93
C ILE A 94 4.17 -2.01 -4.81
N LEU A 95 4.27 -2.65 -3.65
CA LEU A 95 3.44 -3.76 -3.23
C LEU A 95 2.18 -3.21 -2.58
N THR A 96 1.00 -3.62 -3.04
CA THR A 96 -0.29 -3.13 -2.56
C THR A 96 -1.40 -4.19 -2.66
N ALA A 97 -2.62 -3.84 -2.26
CA ALA A 97 -3.79 -4.69 -2.43
C ALA A 97 -4.33 -4.64 -3.88
N ALA A 98 -4.73 -5.78 -4.42
CA ALA A 98 -5.24 -5.85 -5.79
C ALA A 98 -6.53 -5.05 -5.98
N HIS A 99 -7.42 -5.04 -4.98
CA HIS A 99 -8.65 -4.25 -5.05
C HIS A 99 -8.41 -2.74 -5.10
N ALA A 100 -7.24 -2.26 -4.63
CA ALA A 100 -6.87 -0.86 -4.68
C ALA A 100 -6.51 -0.36 -6.08
N VAL A 101 -6.14 -1.27 -6.99
CA VAL A 101 -5.65 -0.96 -8.35
C VAL A 101 -6.49 -1.62 -9.45
N GLN A 102 -7.64 -2.17 -9.11
CA GLN A 102 -8.47 -3.01 -10.00
C GLN A 102 -9.15 -2.23 -11.15
N GLN A 103 -9.02 -0.92 -11.21
CA GLN A 103 -9.81 -0.11 -12.15
C GLN A 103 -9.13 -0.03 -13.53
N ILE A 104 -9.84 -0.49 -14.57
CA ILE A 104 -9.38 -0.41 -15.97
C ILE A 104 -9.22 1.07 -16.37
N GLY A 105 -8.07 1.42 -16.96
CA GLY A 105 -7.76 2.79 -17.39
C GLY A 105 -7.51 3.75 -16.23
N ALA A 106 -7.19 3.25 -15.05
CA ALA A 106 -6.84 4.09 -13.91
C ALA A 106 -5.43 4.65 -14.04
N VAL A 107 -5.26 5.89 -13.61
CA VAL A 107 -3.95 6.49 -13.34
C VAL A 107 -3.62 6.23 -11.87
N MET A 108 -2.47 5.63 -11.62
CA MET A 108 -1.98 5.35 -10.28
C MET A 108 -0.88 6.34 -9.93
N MET A 109 -0.96 6.92 -8.75
CA MET A 109 0.03 7.86 -8.25
C MET A 109 0.45 7.46 -6.84
N ALA A 110 1.76 7.42 -6.61
CA ALA A 110 2.31 7.45 -5.28
C ALA A 110 2.34 8.91 -4.81
N VAL A 111 1.84 9.15 -3.62
CA VAL A 111 1.71 10.50 -3.06
C VAL A 111 2.60 10.61 -1.83
N THR A 112 3.45 11.63 -1.83
CA THR A 112 4.14 12.12 -0.65
C THR A 112 3.60 13.51 -0.31
N PRO A 113 3.93 14.10 0.83
CA PRO A 113 3.47 15.45 1.15
C PRO A 113 3.92 16.53 0.19
N ASP A 114 5.09 16.32 -0.38
CA ASP A 114 5.75 17.34 -1.19
C ASP A 114 5.49 17.15 -2.68
N GLU A 115 5.28 15.89 -3.12
CA GLU A 115 5.16 15.57 -4.54
C GLU A 115 4.22 14.38 -4.82
N GLN A 116 3.79 14.30 -6.07
CA GLN A 116 3.02 13.20 -6.64
C GLN A 116 3.87 12.53 -7.72
N TYR A 117 3.97 11.22 -7.63
CA TYR A 117 4.77 10.42 -8.53
C TYR A 117 3.85 9.50 -9.34
N SER A 118 3.86 9.63 -10.65
CA SER A 118 3.11 8.71 -11.52
C SER A 118 3.72 7.32 -11.44
N CYS A 119 2.91 6.33 -11.13
CA CYS A 119 3.30 4.94 -11.20
C CYS A 119 3.22 4.43 -12.65
N GLY A 120 3.99 3.41 -12.94
CA GLY A 120 3.94 2.69 -14.21
C GLY A 120 2.84 1.64 -14.27
N GLY A 121 3.08 0.58 -15.03
CA GLY A 121 2.15 -0.51 -15.26
C GLY A 121 1.97 -1.44 -14.05
N ILE A 122 0.97 -2.30 -14.14
CA ILE A 122 0.79 -3.40 -13.20
C ILE A 122 1.71 -4.55 -13.62
N VAL A 123 2.66 -4.90 -12.76
CA VAL A 123 3.61 -5.99 -12.93
C VAL A 123 2.99 -7.34 -12.55
N TYR A 124 2.26 -7.35 -11.44
CA TYR A 124 1.57 -8.53 -10.95
C TYR A 124 0.20 -8.15 -10.39
N TYR A 125 -0.78 -8.99 -10.66
CA TYR A 125 -2.13 -8.80 -10.17
C TYR A 125 -2.80 -10.15 -9.88
N SER A 126 -3.26 -10.33 -8.66
CA SER A 126 -4.03 -11.51 -8.27
C SER A 126 -5.23 -11.12 -7.42
N LYS A 127 -6.40 -11.24 -8.00
CA LYS A 127 -7.67 -11.04 -7.28
C LYS A 127 -7.85 -12.09 -6.17
N GLN A 128 -7.35 -13.30 -6.38
CA GLN A 128 -7.50 -14.39 -5.43
C GLN A 128 -6.70 -14.15 -4.14
N SER A 129 -5.45 -13.72 -4.27
CA SER A 129 -4.60 -13.37 -3.12
C SER A 129 -4.82 -11.94 -2.64
N ASP A 130 -5.54 -11.12 -3.41
CA ASP A 130 -5.70 -9.68 -3.19
C ASP A 130 -4.37 -8.94 -3.11
N ILE A 131 -3.39 -9.32 -3.93
CA ILE A 131 -2.06 -8.72 -3.99
C ILE A 131 -1.81 -8.18 -5.40
N ALA A 132 -1.25 -6.97 -5.47
CA ALA A 132 -0.75 -6.38 -6.71
C ALA A 132 0.65 -5.78 -6.50
N ILE A 133 1.41 -5.75 -7.59
CA ILE A 133 2.71 -5.08 -7.69
C ILE A 133 2.61 -4.13 -8.88
N ILE A 134 2.99 -2.88 -8.68
CA ILE A 134 3.02 -1.85 -9.72
C ILE A 134 4.41 -1.26 -9.84
N GLU A 135 4.78 -0.84 -11.03
CA GLU A 135 6.03 -0.11 -11.25
C GLU A 135 6.01 1.21 -10.48
N ALA A 136 7.12 1.53 -9.85
CA ALA A 136 7.26 2.78 -9.11
C ALA A 136 8.41 3.62 -9.64
N PRO A 137 8.25 4.94 -9.72
CA PRO A 137 9.36 5.84 -9.97
C PRO A 137 10.29 5.90 -8.75
N HIS A 138 11.42 6.56 -8.91
CA HIS A 138 12.27 6.90 -7.78
C HIS A 138 11.56 7.92 -6.88
N ILE A 139 11.40 7.57 -5.60
CA ILE A 139 10.76 8.42 -4.57
C ILE A 139 11.85 8.78 -3.55
N PRO A 140 12.44 9.99 -3.62
CA PRO A 140 13.60 10.36 -2.82
C PRO A 140 13.38 10.28 -1.30
N GLU A 141 12.15 10.52 -0.85
CA GLU A 141 11.78 10.53 0.57
C GLU A 141 11.49 9.14 1.12
N ARG A 142 11.63 8.10 0.29
CA ARG A 142 11.31 6.72 0.68
C ARG A 142 12.50 5.81 0.48
N LYS A 143 12.58 4.81 1.35
CA LYS A 143 13.58 3.74 1.25
C LYS A 143 12.90 2.45 0.84
N PRO A 144 13.24 1.89 -0.33
CA PRO A 144 12.64 0.63 -0.75
C PRO A 144 13.12 -0.53 0.12
N VAL A 145 12.21 -1.48 0.34
CA VAL A 145 12.54 -2.75 0.99
C VAL A 145 13.00 -3.75 -0.05
N ASN A 146 14.23 -4.23 0.06
CA ASN A 146 14.74 -5.28 -0.81
C ASN A 146 14.01 -6.60 -0.52
N ILE A 147 13.16 -7.03 -1.45
CA ILE A 147 12.28 -8.18 -1.24
C ILE A 147 13.01 -9.52 -1.25
N SER A 148 14.12 -9.65 -1.97
CA SER A 148 14.94 -10.87 -1.98
C SER A 148 15.47 -11.22 -0.58
N LYS A 149 15.59 -10.22 0.30
CA LYS A 149 16.07 -10.37 1.68
C LYS A 149 14.96 -10.33 2.72
N SER A 150 13.84 -9.70 2.39
CA SER A 150 12.81 -9.33 3.38
C SER A 150 11.50 -10.10 3.22
N ILE A 151 11.36 -10.97 2.20
CA ILE A 151 10.20 -11.85 2.07
C ILE A 151 10.63 -13.28 2.41
N PRO A 152 10.07 -13.86 3.47
CA PRO A 152 10.40 -15.21 3.84
C PRO A 152 9.77 -16.23 2.87
N SER A 153 10.50 -17.30 2.54
CA SER A 153 9.91 -18.45 1.85
C SER A 153 8.76 -19.04 2.67
N TYR A 154 7.82 -19.75 2.02
CA TYR A 154 6.68 -20.39 2.70
C TYR A 154 7.07 -21.20 3.94
N ASN A 155 8.10 -22.03 3.82
CA ASN A 155 8.58 -22.88 4.91
C ASN A 155 9.15 -22.07 6.09
N LYS A 156 9.84 -20.96 5.79
CA LYS A 156 10.35 -20.04 6.81
C LYS A 156 9.17 -19.27 7.42
N TRP A 157 8.26 -18.75 6.59
CA TRP A 157 7.05 -18.04 7.01
C TRP A 157 6.25 -18.89 8.01
N LYS A 158 5.90 -20.13 7.63
CA LYS A 158 5.10 -21.05 8.45
C LYS A 158 5.77 -21.41 9.78
N ARG A 159 7.10 -21.48 9.82
CA ARG A 159 7.83 -21.88 11.05
C ARG A 159 8.15 -20.70 11.97
N SER A 160 8.25 -19.49 11.40
CA SER A 160 8.66 -18.31 12.16
C SER A 160 7.50 -17.51 12.73
N LEU A 161 6.27 -17.74 12.28
CA LEU A 161 5.11 -16.98 12.76
C LEU A 161 4.23 -17.83 13.69
N GLN A 162 4.01 -17.31 14.86
CA GLN A 162 3.19 -17.93 15.91
C GLN A 162 2.12 -16.96 16.40
N ALA A 163 1.07 -17.49 17.02
CA ALA A 163 0.11 -16.65 17.72
C ALA A 163 0.82 -15.82 18.79
N LEU A 164 0.42 -14.56 18.90
CA LEU A 164 0.98 -13.53 19.78
C LEU A 164 2.34 -12.95 19.33
N ASP A 165 2.90 -13.39 18.19
CA ASP A 165 4.05 -12.69 17.62
C ASP A 165 3.67 -11.26 17.25
N ARG A 166 4.61 -10.35 17.47
CA ARG A 166 4.41 -8.93 17.21
C ARG A 166 4.59 -8.61 15.73
N VAL A 167 3.73 -7.75 15.26
CA VAL A 167 3.77 -7.25 13.89
C VAL A 167 3.51 -5.75 13.85
N VAL A 168 3.96 -5.11 12.79
CA VAL A 168 3.79 -3.68 12.59
C VAL A 168 3.45 -3.39 11.13
N TYR A 169 2.63 -2.39 10.89
CA TYR A 169 2.49 -1.77 9.57
C TYR A 169 2.47 -0.25 9.69
N THR A 170 2.79 0.42 8.59
CA THR A 170 2.53 1.85 8.41
C THR A 170 1.69 2.03 7.15
N GLY A 171 0.61 2.77 7.29
CA GLY A 171 -0.33 3.04 6.20
C GLY A 171 -1.02 4.39 6.37
N TYR A 172 -1.99 4.67 5.50
CA TYR A 172 -2.68 5.96 5.38
C TYR A 172 -4.19 5.79 5.56
N PRO A 173 -4.67 5.33 6.72
CA PRO A 173 -6.09 5.17 6.97
C PRO A 173 -6.80 6.52 6.85
N ASN A 174 -7.99 6.54 6.23
CA ASN A 174 -8.78 7.74 5.94
C ASN A 174 -8.07 8.84 5.14
N ALA A 175 -7.06 8.47 4.33
CA ALA A 175 -6.21 9.44 3.64
C ALA A 175 -5.60 10.51 4.59
N THR A 176 -5.48 10.19 5.86
CA THR A 176 -4.73 11.01 6.84
C THR A 176 -3.23 10.73 6.72
N GLY A 177 -2.41 11.41 7.49
CA GLY A 177 -0.97 11.16 7.49
C GLY A 177 -0.61 9.71 7.87
N PRO A 178 0.66 9.31 7.72
CA PRO A 178 1.09 7.94 7.97
C PRO A 178 0.88 7.56 9.43
N MET A 179 0.16 6.48 9.64
CA MET A 179 -0.05 5.87 10.95
C MET A 179 0.76 4.59 11.06
N THR A 180 1.63 4.50 12.05
CA THR A 180 2.33 3.27 12.41
C THR A 180 1.57 2.58 13.52
N VAL A 181 1.16 1.36 13.24
CA VAL A 181 0.36 0.55 14.17
C VAL A 181 1.08 -0.76 14.42
N HIS A 182 1.13 -1.20 15.66
CA HIS A 182 1.64 -2.51 16.02
C HIS A 182 0.53 -3.35 16.68
N GLY A 183 0.66 -4.65 16.55
CA GLY A 183 -0.26 -5.61 17.15
C GLY A 183 0.32 -7.00 17.19
N HIS A 184 -0.55 -8.00 17.23
CA HIS A 184 -0.16 -9.38 17.40
C HIS A 184 -0.90 -10.29 16.43
N ILE A 185 -0.24 -11.33 15.99
CA ILE A 185 -0.87 -12.41 15.22
C ILE A 185 -1.89 -13.10 16.13
N MET A 186 -3.14 -13.20 15.67
CA MET A 186 -4.18 -13.97 16.35
C MET A 186 -4.21 -15.42 15.87
N GLY A 187 -3.96 -15.64 14.59
CA GLY A 187 -3.98 -16.96 13.99
C GLY A 187 -3.91 -16.95 12.48
N PHE A 188 -3.92 -18.14 11.93
CA PHE A 188 -3.91 -18.37 10.49
C PHE A 188 -5.03 -19.35 10.12
N LEU A 189 -5.93 -18.94 9.25
CA LEU A 189 -7.08 -19.73 8.82
C LEU A 189 -7.32 -19.52 7.32
N GLU A 190 -7.54 -20.58 6.59
CA GLU A 190 -7.91 -20.57 5.16
C GLU A 190 -7.01 -19.73 4.25
N GLY A 191 -5.69 -19.77 4.52
CA GLY A 191 -4.72 -18.99 3.73
C GLY A 191 -4.66 -17.49 4.08
N VAL A 192 -5.28 -17.09 5.17
CA VAL A 192 -5.35 -15.71 5.65
C VAL A 192 -4.74 -15.61 7.04
N LEU A 193 -3.99 -14.54 7.28
CA LEU A 193 -3.45 -14.21 8.59
C LEU A 193 -4.37 -13.21 9.28
N TYR A 194 -4.84 -13.54 10.47
CA TYR A 194 -5.64 -12.66 11.32
C TYR A 194 -4.73 -11.96 12.31
N VAL A 195 -4.85 -10.65 12.40
CA VAL A 195 -3.99 -9.82 13.25
C VAL A 195 -4.81 -8.85 14.08
N ASN A 196 -4.52 -8.79 15.37
CA ASN A 196 -5.10 -7.79 16.26
C ASN A 196 -4.37 -6.47 16.11
N MET A 197 -4.87 -5.62 15.24
CA MET A 197 -4.37 -4.26 15.00
C MET A 197 -5.51 -3.36 14.56
N TYR A 198 -5.38 -2.05 14.81
CA TYR A 198 -6.27 -1.07 14.23
C TYR A 198 -6.02 -0.93 12.74
N ALA A 199 -7.07 -0.88 11.94
CA ALA A 199 -7.03 -0.43 10.55
C ALA A 199 -8.34 0.26 10.17
N TRP A 200 -8.32 0.98 9.08
CA TRP A 200 -9.47 1.65 8.48
C TRP A 200 -9.32 1.72 6.97
N SER A 201 -10.39 2.15 6.28
CA SER A 201 -10.34 2.42 4.83
C SER A 201 -9.13 3.27 4.48
N GLY A 202 -8.39 2.89 3.44
CA GLY A 202 -7.10 3.50 3.06
C GLY A 202 -5.87 2.77 3.61
N ALA A 203 -5.99 1.92 4.64
CA ALA A 203 -4.89 1.07 5.10
C ALA A 203 -4.61 -0.13 4.18
N SER A 204 -5.54 -0.49 3.30
CA SER A 204 -5.40 -1.59 2.33
C SER A 204 -4.11 -1.45 1.52
N GLY A 205 -3.33 -2.53 1.40
CA GLY A 205 -2.05 -2.56 0.72
C GLY A 205 -0.84 -2.22 1.59
N SER A 206 -1.02 -1.77 2.83
CA SER A 206 0.09 -1.57 3.76
C SER A 206 0.83 -2.88 4.01
N GLY A 207 2.16 -2.90 3.86
CA GLY A 207 2.98 -4.04 4.22
C GLY A 207 3.02 -4.28 5.71
N VAL A 208 2.76 -5.52 6.10
CA VAL A 208 2.84 -5.98 7.49
C VAL A 208 4.17 -6.67 7.71
N PHE A 209 4.91 -6.18 8.70
CA PHE A 209 6.25 -6.65 9.03
C PHE A 209 6.25 -7.43 10.34
N ASP A 210 7.05 -8.50 10.38
CA ASP A 210 7.40 -9.16 11.64
C ASP A 210 8.45 -8.34 12.42
N GLU A 211 8.75 -8.74 13.64
CA GLU A 211 9.74 -8.03 14.48
C GLU A 211 11.19 -8.10 13.96
N HIS A 212 11.44 -8.92 12.93
CA HIS A 212 12.73 -9.03 12.25
C HIS A 212 12.81 -8.15 11.00
N GLY A 213 11.73 -7.43 10.67
CA GLY A 213 11.63 -6.56 9.50
C GLY A 213 11.40 -7.31 8.19
N ASN A 214 10.87 -8.54 8.24
CA ASN A 214 10.40 -9.24 7.04
C ASN A 214 8.97 -8.81 6.71
N ILE A 215 8.64 -8.65 5.44
CA ILE A 215 7.27 -8.42 4.98
C ILE A 215 6.56 -9.78 4.95
N ILE A 216 5.64 -9.99 5.88
CA ILE A 216 4.90 -11.24 6.02
C ILE A 216 3.56 -11.25 5.28
N GLY A 217 3.04 -10.08 4.96
CA GLY A 217 1.78 -9.93 4.25
C GLY A 217 1.45 -8.47 4.00
N ILE A 218 0.25 -8.23 3.48
CA ILE A 218 -0.33 -6.89 3.30
C ILE A 218 -1.70 -6.81 3.96
N VAL A 219 -2.05 -5.63 4.46
CA VAL A 219 -3.40 -5.34 4.94
C VAL A 219 -4.37 -5.43 3.76
N SER A 220 -5.40 -6.26 3.88
CA SER A 220 -6.40 -6.46 2.82
C SER A 220 -7.78 -5.97 3.24
N ALA A 221 -8.26 -6.36 4.41
CA ALA A 221 -9.61 -6.05 4.85
C ALA A 221 -9.71 -5.97 6.38
N LEU A 222 -10.83 -5.42 6.84
CA LEU A 222 -11.29 -5.57 8.23
C LEU A 222 -12.19 -6.80 8.32
N GLU A 223 -12.12 -7.50 9.44
CA GLU A 223 -13.11 -8.50 9.75
C GLU A 223 -14.45 -7.84 10.06
N VAL A 224 -15.53 -8.43 9.59
CA VAL A 224 -16.88 -7.91 9.77
C VAL A 224 -17.68 -8.90 10.60
N GLY A 225 -18.15 -8.46 11.76
CA GLY A 225 -19.11 -9.22 12.55
C GLY A 225 -20.51 -9.11 11.95
N ASP A 226 -21.15 -10.26 11.70
CA ASP A 226 -22.52 -10.32 11.20
C ASP A 226 -23.48 -10.50 12.38
N PHE A 227 -24.34 -9.51 12.61
CA PHE A 227 -25.35 -9.50 13.65
C PHE A 227 -26.76 -9.47 13.03
N GLY A 228 -26.99 -10.38 12.09
CA GLY A 228 -28.26 -10.51 11.38
C GLY A 228 -28.41 -9.44 10.29
N ALA A 229 -29.22 -8.41 10.54
CA ALA A 229 -29.42 -7.34 9.54
C ALA A 229 -28.34 -6.25 9.56
N VAL A 230 -27.38 -6.34 10.48
CA VAL A 230 -26.35 -5.30 10.67
C VAL A 230 -24.95 -5.95 10.61
N GLN A 231 -24.10 -5.38 9.77
CA GLN A 231 -22.69 -5.73 9.69
C GLN A 231 -21.85 -4.67 10.41
N ILE A 232 -21.04 -5.10 11.36
CA ILE A 232 -20.19 -4.19 12.15
C ILE A 232 -18.73 -4.53 11.91
N PRO A 233 -17.93 -3.58 11.39
CA PRO A 233 -16.48 -3.79 11.25
C PRO A 233 -15.82 -4.00 12.61
N LEU A 234 -15.03 -5.06 12.72
CA LEU A 234 -14.22 -5.36 13.89
C LEU A 234 -12.86 -4.68 13.74
N HIS A 235 -12.77 -3.42 14.12
CA HIS A 235 -11.59 -2.57 13.92
C HIS A 235 -10.29 -3.08 14.58
N SER A 236 -10.40 -4.05 15.47
CA SER A 236 -9.27 -4.68 16.14
C SER A 236 -8.89 -6.03 15.52
N SER A 237 -9.54 -6.43 14.43
CA SER A 237 -9.25 -7.66 13.72
C SER A 237 -9.11 -7.38 12.24
N ILE A 238 -7.88 -7.45 11.74
CA ILE A 238 -7.58 -7.22 10.34
C ILE A 238 -7.19 -8.53 9.64
N ILE A 239 -7.58 -8.58 8.38
CA ILE A 239 -7.22 -9.66 7.46
C ILE A 239 -5.96 -9.23 6.71
N VAL A 240 -4.91 -10.03 6.87
CA VAL A 240 -3.63 -9.84 6.19
C VAL A 240 -3.43 -10.96 5.17
N ARG A 241 -3.17 -10.57 3.92
CA ARG A 241 -2.84 -11.50 2.83
C ARG A 241 -1.36 -11.81 2.85
N PRO A 242 -0.98 -13.07 3.06
CA PRO A 242 0.43 -13.44 3.18
C PRO A 242 1.20 -13.25 1.88
N THR A 243 2.41 -12.72 1.97
CA THR A 243 3.30 -12.51 0.82
C THR A 243 3.79 -13.79 0.15
N TYR A 244 3.76 -14.94 0.84
CA TYR A 244 4.10 -16.23 0.23
C TYR A 244 3.09 -16.71 -0.83
N LEU A 245 1.91 -16.08 -0.91
CA LEU A 245 0.91 -16.36 -1.95
C LEU A 245 1.33 -15.87 -3.34
N VAL A 246 2.36 -15.03 -3.40
CA VAL A 246 2.96 -14.54 -4.65
C VAL A 246 4.10 -15.47 -5.04
N ASP A 247 4.06 -15.99 -6.25
CA ASP A 247 5.23 -16.54 -6.89
C ASP A 247 6.09 -15.38 -7.42
N TRP A 248 7.01 -14.92 -6.57
CA TRP A 248 7.84 -13.74 -6.84
C TRP A 248 8.75 -13.93 -8.05
N GLU A 249 9.29 -15.12 -8.25
CA GLU A 249 10.15 -15.42 -9.38
C GLU A 249 9.36 -15.34 -10.69
N GLN A 250 8.20 -15.98 -10.73
CA GLN A 250 7.34 -15.95 -11.91
C GLN A 250 6.77 -14.55 -12.20
N ALA A 251 6.32 -13.83 -11.17
CA ALA A 251 5.77 -12.48 -11.32
C ALA A 251 6.75 -11.50 -11.98
N PHE A 252 7.99 -11.51 -11.54
CA PHE A 252 9.01 -10.64 -12.12
C PHE A 252 9.62 -11.18 -13.42
N LYS A 253 9.62 -12.50 -13.63
CA LYS A 253 10.06 -13.08 -14.89
C LYS A 253 9.19 -12.60 -16.05
N GLU A 254 7.87 -12.65 -15.90
CA GLU A 254 6.94 -12.16 -16.92
C GLU A 254 7.09 -10.66 -17.21
N TYR A 255 7.48 -9.89 -16.20
CA TYR A 255 7.77 -8.46 -16.34
C TYR A 255 9.02 -8.23 -17.17
N TYR A 256 10.14 -8.86 -16.84
CA TYR A 256 11.42 -8.67 -17.55
C TYR A 256 11.41 -9.25 -18.97
N GLU A 257 10.69 -10.35 -19.22
CA GLU A 257 10.55 -10.89 -20.57
C GLU A 257 9.80 -9.95 -21.53
N LYS A 258 8.87 -9.15 -21.01
CA LYS A 258 8.14 -8.14 -21.83
C LYS A 258 8.95 -6.89 -22.14
N GLU A 259 9.96 -6.56 -21.33
CA GLU A 259 10.83 -5.41 -21.60
C GLU A 259 11.91 -5.74 -22.64
N GLU A 260 12.18 -7.02 -22.90
CA GLU A 260 13.17 -7.47 -23.90
C GLU A 260 12.55 -7.58 -25.32
N GLU A 261 11.24 -7.56 -25.48
CA GLU A 261 10.52 -7.56 -26.76
C GLU A 261 10.29 -6.13 -27.30
#